data_ae1e6b0e6b03edc5ca124604b78375dc
#
_entry.id   ae1e6b0e6b03edc5ca124604b78375dc
#
_cell.length_a   1.000
_cell.length_b   1.000
_cell.length_c   1.000
_cell.angle_alpha   90.00
_cell.angle_beta   90.00
_cell.angle_gamma   90.00
#
_symmetry.space_group_name_H-M   'P 1'
#
loop_
_entity.id
_entity.type
_entity.pdbx_description
1 polymer ?
#
loop_
_entity_poly.entity_id
_entity_poly.type
_entity_poly.pdbx_seq_one_letter_code
_entity_poly.pdbx_strand_id
1 'polypeptide(L)'
;MTPLVYDVAIVGFGPTGAVAAALLGRRGLRTFVCDRQREVYDKPRAIALDHEIMRVFQELGLEEELAAFTEPFTDSLFYGVDGTLIKRMSTVPPPYPMGYTPSLVFTQPRLEEVLRRHVAGLPSVTLALGQAVTGLQPGGEQATLSLQGEDGRLSTVQARYVIACDGASSTVRGLAGMPLDDLGFDEPWLVVDVLLNERGLAKVPATSVQYCEPQRPCSYIIGPGNHRRWEISINEGEDPQHLATPEGTWPLLARWITPDDATLWRQASYRFHALVARDWRRGHVFLAGDAAHQQPPFLGQGMCQGIRDVANLCWKLDAVLTGAAPDALLDSYGPERKAHVTELTRRIKHIGQLIGERDPVAARERDRTLLAQAGGVVQPTPRQDVQPPIGSAGDTACCLAGEAHAARGTLFPQPWIVRPGGRLRLDHLAGTGWRLVLSAAAGDRVRASAREHAGDDTLTLIDLADPAWHEADAVLAGWMARHACQAALVRPDHYVFGIADSADGLDSLLIQRSRHTRGALLAA
;
A
#
# COMPACT_ATOMS: atom_id res chain seq x y z
N MET A 1 -18.41 -37.29 4.96
CA MET A 1 -18.18 -36.20 4.00
C MET A 1 -16.75 -35.71 4.23
N THR A 2 -15.93 -35.67 3.21
CA THR A 2 -14.60 -35.06 3.30
C THR A 2 -14.77 -33.60 3.68
N PRO A 3 -14.03 -33.08 4.68
CA PRO A 3 -14.10 -31.66 5.04
C PRO A 3 -13.83 -30.77 3.81
N LEU A 4 -14.57 -29.68 3.69
CA LEU A 4 -14.31 -28.70 2.63
C LEU A 4 -12.97 -28.01 2.91
N VAL A 5 -12.01 -28.15 2.01
CA VAL A 5 -10.73 -27.48 2.06
C VAL A 5 -10.77 -26.23 1.19
N TYR A 6 -10.54 -25.06 1.77
CA TYR A 6 -10.40 -23.81 1.03
C TYR A 6 -9.01 -23.70 0.39
N ASP A 7 -8.92 -22.97 -0.70
CA ASP A 7 -7.63 -22.66 -1.31
C ASP A 7 -6.85 -21.67 -0.43
N VAL A 8 -7.55 -20.64 0.09
CA VAL A 8 -6.98 -19.64 0.99
C VAL A 8 -7.98 -19.33 2.11
N ALA A 9 -7.47 -19.22 3.36
CA ALA A 9 -8.19 -18.62 4.47
C ALA A 9 -7.56 -17.27 4.83
N ILE A 10 -8.39 -16.23 4.95
CA ILE A 10 -8.00 -14.88 5.34
C ILE A 10 -8.52 -14.62 6.74
N VAL A 11 -7.64 -14.24 7.66
CA VAL A 11 -7.99 -13.88 9.03
C VAL A 11 -7.90 -12.37 9.18
N GLY A 12 -9.04 -11.72 9.47
CA GLY A 12 -9.19 -10.27 9.48
C GLY A 12 -9.83 -9.72 8.20
N PHE A 13 -10.90 -8.92 8.33
CA PHE A 13 -11.67 -8.36 7.22
C PHE A 13 -11.67 -6.82 7.23
N GLY A 14 -10.54 -6.23 7.70
CA GLY A 14 -10.20 -4.83 7.46
C GLY A 14 -9.74 -4.59 6.01
N PRO A 15 -9.27 -3.38 5.64
CA PRO A 15 -8.93 -3.03 4.26
C PRO A 15 -8.01 -4.03 3.56
N THR A 16 -6.94 -4.49 4.24
CA THR A 16 -5.98 -5.46 3.68
C THR A 16 -6.65 -6.80 3.38
N GLY A 17 -7.38 -7.37 4.34
CA GLY A 17 -8.04 -8.66 4.16
C GLY A 17 -9.19 -8.60 3.16
N ALA A 18 -9.92 -7.49 3.12
CA ALA A 18 -11.00 -7.30 2.14
C ALA A 18 -10.47 -7.19 0.70
N VAL A 19 -9.34 -6.50 0.49
CA VAL A 19 -8.68 -6.45 -0.83
C VAL A 19 -8.12 -7.82 -1.20
N ALA A 20 -7.50 -8.56 -0.27
CA ALA A 20 -7.05 -9.93 -0.52
C ALA A 20 -8.21 -10.84 -0.95
N ALA A 21 -9.33 -10.78 -0.22
CA ALA A 21 -10.54 -11.55 -0.53
C ALA A 21 -11.10 -11.18 -1.92
N ALA A 22 -11.13 -9.89 -2.26
CA ALA A 22 -11.57 -9.42 -3.57
C ALA A 22 -10.66 -9.92 -4.70
N LEU A 23 -9.34 -9.80 -4.55
CA LEU A 23 -8.36 -10.23 -5.54
C LEU A 23 -8.41 -11.75 -5.80
N LEU A 24 -8.47 -12.57 -4.74
CA LEU A 24 -8.54 -14.03 -4.86
C LEU A 24 -9.92 -14.49 -5.33
N GLY A 25 -10.98 -13.88 -4.81
CA GLY A 25 -12.35 -14.22 -5.17
C GLY A 25 -12.67 -13.94 -6.65
N ARG A 26 -12.18 -12.83 -7.21
CA ARG A 26 -12.30 -12.54 -8.66
C ARG A 26 -11.58 -13.56 -9.55
N ARG A 27 -10.53 -14.19 -9.03
CA ARG A 27 -9.81 -15.28 -9.71
C ARG A 27 -10.49 -16.64 -9.52
N GLY A 28 -11.64 -16.69 -8.84
CA GLY A 28 -12.41 -17.91 -8.62
C GLY A 28 -11.85 -18.86 -7.58
N LEU A 29 -10.83 -18.44 -6.81
CA LEU A 29 -10.25 -19.24 -5.75
C LEU A 29 -11.21 -19.36 -4.56
N ARG A 30 -11.38 -20.57 -4.03
CA ARG A 30 -12.24 -20.82 -2.87
C ARG A 30 -11.60 -20.18 -1.64
N THR A 31 -12.12 -19.03 -1.25
CA THR A 31 -11.56 -18.19 -0.21
C THR A 31 -12.48 -18.16 1.01
N PHE A 32 -11.96 -18.49 2.17
CA PHE A 32 -12.63 -18.30 3.45
C PHE A 32 -12.13 -17.02 4.11
N VAL A 33 -13.04 -16.22 4.65
CA VAL A 33 -12.69 -14.99 5.35
C VAL A 33 -13.36 -14.98 6.71
N CYS A 34 -12.61 -14.77 7.78
CA CYS A 34 -13.19 -14.56 9.12
C CYS A 34 -12.70 -13.25 9.75
N ASP A 35 -13.58 -12.66 10.54
CA ASP A 35 -13.28 -11.52 11.39
C ASP A 35 -14.07 -11.64 12.70
N ARG A 36 -13.45 -11.24 13.82
CA ARG A 36 -14.12 -11.15 15.12
C ARG A 36 -15.20 -10.07 15.15
N GLN A 37 -15.07 -9.04 14.31
CA GLN A 37 -16.07 -7.97 14.19
C GLN A 37 -17.06 -8.29 13.06
N ARG A 38 -18.35 -8.01 13.30
CA ARG A 38 -19.39 -8.13 12.27
C ARG A 38 -19.45 -6.89 11.40
N GLU A 39 -19.40 -5.75 12.03
CA GLU A 39 -19.62 -4.46 11.40
C GLU A 39 -18.31 -3.76 11.02
N VAL A 40 -18.40 -2.83 10.09
CA VAL A 40 -17.31 -1.89 9.81
C VAL A 40 -17.15 -0.95 11.01
N TYR A 41 -15.90 -0.69 11.39
CA TYR A 41 -15.64 0.32 12.40
C TYR A 41 -15.98 1.72 11.87
N ASP A 42 -16.91 2.41 12.51
CA ASP A 42 -17.54 3.66 12.05
C ASP A 42 -16.66 4.93 12.15
N LYS A 43 -15.43 4.79 12.68
CA LYS A 43 -14.51 5.91 12.84
C LYS A 43 -13.33 5.82 11.89
N PRO A 44 -12.83 6.94 11.34
CA PRO A 44 -11.70 6.95 10.42
C PRO A 44 -10.40 6.56 11.15
N ARG A 45 -9.63 5.64 10.57
CA ARG A 45 -8.26 5.32 10.99
C ARG A 45 -7.26 5.82 9.97
N ALA A 46 -7.23 5.27 8.77
CA ALA A 46 -6.50 5.83 7.64
C ALA A 46 -7.25 7.04 7.06
N ILE A 47 -6.51 7.98 6.46
CA ILE A 47 -7.07 9.20 5.85
C ILE A 47 -6.48 9.47 4.46
N ALA A 48 -5.39 8.81 4.11
CA ALA A 48 -4.71 9.01 2.83
C ALA A 48 -4.49 7.67 2.10
N LEU A 49 -4.55 7.73 0.78
CA LEU A 49 -4.17 6.67 -0.13
C LEU A 49 -3.43 7.26 -1.34
N ASP A 50 -2.77 6.42 -2.12
CA ASP A 50 -2.01 6.87 -3.27
C ASP A 50 -2.48 6.22 -4.59
N HIS A 51 -1.90 6.67 -5.69
CA HIS A 51 -2.27 6.26 -7.03
C HIS A 51 -2.02 4.77 -7.33
N GLU A 52 -1.09 4.12 -6.62
CA GLU A 52 -0.89 2.68 -6.75
C GLU A 52 -2.09 1.91 -6.18
N ILE A 53 -2.59 2.35 -5.03
CA ILE A 53 -3.77 1.75 -4.40
C ILE A 53 -5.02 1.97 -5.25
N MET A 54 -5.16 3.16 -5.88
CA MET A 54 -6.22 3.39 -6.87
C MET A 54 -6.12 2.44 -8.06
N ARG A 55 -4.91 2.07 -8.49
CA ARG A 55 -4.69 1.09 -9.56
C ARG A 55 -5.13 -0.33 -9.14
N VAL A 56 -4.91 -0.70 -7.86
CA VAL A 56 -5.47 -1.95 -7.30
C VAL A 56 -7.00 -1.92 -7.27
N PHE A 57 -7.60 -0.80 -6.88
CA PHE A 57 -9.05 -0.64 -6.90
C PHE A 57 -9.62 -0.63 -8.32
N GLN A 58 -8.89 -0.12 -9.30
CA GLN A 58 -9.22 -0.24 -10.72
C GLN A 58 -9.26 -1.70 -11.17
N GLU A 59 -8.29 -2.53 -10.77
CA GLU A 59 -8.33 -3.97 -11.03
C GLU A 59 -9.60 -4.60 -10.48
N LEU A 60 -10.09 -4.13 -9.34
CA LEU A 60 -11.33 -4.60 -8.72
C LEU A 60 -12.60 -4.00 -9.35
N GLY A 61 -12.48 -2.99 -10.22
CA GLY A 61 -13.61 -2.28 -10.82
C GLY A 61 -14.33 -1.35 -9.83
N LEU A 62 -13.62 -0.81 -8.86
CA LEU A 62 -14.16 0.02 -7.76
C LEU A 62 -13.79 1.50 -7.88
N GLU A 63 -12.97 1.89 -8.85
CA GLU A 63 -12.39 3.24 -8.94
C GLU A 63 -13.44 4.34 -9.09
N GLU A 64 -14.53 4.09 -9.82
CA GLU A 64 -15.60 5.09 -10.01
C GLU A 64 -16.39 5.31 -8.74
N GLU A 65 -16.72 4.23 -8.01
CA GLU A 65 -17.43 4.34 -6.75
C GLU A 65 -16.59 5.05 -5.68
N LEU A 66 -15.29 4.78 -5.64
CA LEU A 66 -14.36 5.40 -4.71
C LEU A 66 -14.14 6.88 -5.01
N ALA A 67 -14.19 7.28 -6.27
CA ALA A 67 -14.05 8.69 -6.67
C ALA A 67 -15.09 9.60 -5.99
N ALA A 68 -16.27 9.07 -5.62
CA ALA A 68 -17.33 9.85 -4.98
C ALA A 68 -17.00 10.35 -3.56
N PHE A 69 -15.99 9.79 -2.90
CA PHE A 69 -15.58 10.16 -1.53
C PHE A 69 -14.05 10.22 -1.35
N THR A 70 -13.35 10.43 -2.44
CA THR A 70 -11.91 10.73 -2.45
C THR A 70 -11.67 12.12 -3.02
N GLU A 71 -10.69 12.83 -2.47
CA GLU A 71 -10.27 14.15 -2.94
C GLU A 71 -8.75 14.19 -3.06
N PRO A 72 -8.17 15.07 -3.92
CA PRO A 72 -6.73 15.26 -3.98
C PRO A 72 -6.15 15.67 -2.63
N PHE A 73 -5.05 15.05 -2.24
CA PHE A 73 -4.31 15.46 -1.04
C PHE A 73 -3.63 16.81 -1.30
N THR A 74 -3.74 17.72 -0.34
CA THR A 74 -3.04 19.01 -0.39
C THR A 74 -1.55 18.86 -0.11
N ASP A 75 -0.77 19.90 -0.40
CA ASP A 75 0.62 19.97 0.06
C ASP A 75 0.69 19.81 1.58
N SER A 76 1.83 19.35 2.07
CA SER A 76 2.17 19.38 3.49
C SER A 76 3.27 20.41 3.72
N LEU A 77 2.96 21.46 4.47
CA LEU A 77 3.88 22.52 4.83
C LEU A 77 4.45 22.27 6.22
N PHE A 78 5.76 22.26 6.36
CA PHE A 78 6.45 22.05 7.64
C PHE A 78 6.94 23.41 8.15
N TYR A 79 6.40 23.83 9.27
CA TYR A 79 6.80 25.07 9.93
C TYR A 79 7.70 24.77 11.13
N GLY A 80 8.85 25.43 11.17
CA GLY A 80 9.83 25.33 12.23
C GLY A 80 9.46 26.15 13.48
N VAL A 81 10.46 26.28 14.39
CA VAL A 81 10.28 26.88 15.72
C VAL A 81 9.73 28.31 15.68
N ASP A 82 10.17 29.11 14.70
CA ASP A 82 9.78 30.53 14.57
C ASP A 82 8.62 30.73 13.56
N GLY A 83 7.90 29.64 13.19
CA GLY A 83 6.86 29.69 12.18
C GLY A 83 7.38 29.86 10.75
N THR A 84 8.68 29.71 10.52
CA THR A 84 9.26 29.72 9.17
C THR A 84 9.01 28.41 8.46
N LEU A 85 8.67 28.46 7.18
CA LEU A 85 8.54 27.26 6.32
C LEU A 85 9.94 26.63 6.14
N ILE A 86 10.12 25.39 6.61
CA ILE A 86 11.41 24.68 6.57
C ILE A 86 11.42 23.52 5.58
N LYS A 87 10.25 22.99 5.20
CA LYS A 87 10.10 21.93 4.22
C LYS A 87 8.69 21.99 3.60
N ARG A 88 8.59 21.60 2.34
CA ARG A 88 7.31 21.43 1.63
C ARG A 88 7.29 20.08 0.93
N MET A 89 6.27 19.29 1.17
CA MET A 89 6.00 18.07 0.42
C MET A 89 4.77 18.27 -0.45
N SER A 90 4.92 18.02 -1.75
CA SER A 90 3.86 18.15 -2.75
C SER A 90 3.59 16.82 -3.44
N THR A 91 2.62 16.78 -4.34
CA THR A 91 2.45 15.70 -5.31
C THR A 91 3.16 16.05 -6.62
N VAL A 92 3.50 15.04 -7.43
CA VAL A 92 3.98 15.29 -8.79
C VAL A 92 2.88 15.96 -9.62
N PRO A 93 3.23 16.93 -10.49
CA PRO A 93 2.24 17.58 -11.36
C PRO A 93 1.78 16.61 -12.47
N PRO A 94 0.65 16.90 -13.14
CA PRO A 94 0.26 16.19 -14.35
C PRO A 94 1.31 16.41 -15.49
N PRO A 95 1.45 15.46 -16.42
CA PRO A 95 0.65 14.24 -16.54
C PRO A 95 0.98 13.21 -15.44
N TYR A 96 -0.06 12.63 -14.83
CA TYR A 96 0.13 11.71 -13.71
C TYR A 96 0.64 10.34 -14.17
N PRO A 97 1.73 9.82 -13.58
CA PRO A 97 2.39 8.60 -14.05
C PRO A 97 1.50 7.34 -14.00
N MET A 98 0.51 7.30 -13.10
CA MET A 98 -0.42 6.16 -12.96
C MET A 98 -1.84 6.48 -13.43
N GLY A 99 -2.06 7.60 -14.13
CA GLY A 99 -3.38 8.03 -14.59
C GLY A 99 -4.36 8.43 -13.46
N TYR A 100 -3.87 8.54 -12.23
CA TYR A 100 -4.58 9.01 -11.03
C TYR A 100 -3.80 10.11 -10.35
N THR A 101 -4.51 10.97 -9.62
CA THR A 101 -3.87 11.90 -8.68
C THR A 101 -2.96 11.13 -7.72
N PRO A 102 -1.68 11.52 -7.58
CA PRO A 102 -0.69 10.69 -6.90
C PRO A 102 -0.95 10.46 -5.41
N SER A 103 -1.62 11.39 -4.74
CA SER A 103 -2.06 11.25 -3.34
C SER A 103 -3.48 11.74 -3.20
N LEU A 104 -4.29 11.00 -2.47
CA LEU A 104 -5.70 11.26 -2.23
C LEU A 104 -6.00 11.18 -0.74
N VAL A 105 -7.01 11.92 -0.29
CA VAL A 105 -7.66 11.72 1.00
C VAL A 105 -8.99 11.01 0.80
N PHE A 106 -9.41 10.25 1.80
CA PHE A 106 -10.63 9.44 1.71
C PHE A 106 -11.25 9.20 3.09
N THR A 107 -12.49 8.69 3.10
CA THR A 107 -13.22 8.29 4.31
C THR A 107 -13.15 6.77 4.45
N GLN A 108 -12.33 6.25 5.40
CA GLN A 108 -12.06 4.81 5.54
C GLN A 108 -13.32 3.96 5.78
N PRO A 109 -14.27 4.28 6.67
CA PRO A 109 -15.49 3.49 6.83
C PRO A 109 -16.22 3.24 5.51
N ARG A 110 -16.37 4.27 4.66
CA ARG A 110 -16.99 4.14 3.34
C ARG A 110 -16.22 3.21 2.41
N LEU A 111 -14.89 3.28 2.40
CA LEU A 111 -14.05 2.37 1.65
C LEU A 111 -14.28 0.91 2.09
N GLU A 112 -14.30 0.66 3.40
CA GLU A 112 -14.53 -0.69 3.93
C GLU A 112 -15.93 -1.21 3.61
N GLU A 113 -16.96 -0.37 3.63
CA GLU A 113 -18.32 -0.73 3.20
C GLU A 113 -18.38 -1.14 1.73
N VAL A 114 -17.71 -0.38 0.85
CA VAL A 114 -17.61 -0.72 -0.59
C VAL A 114 -16.90 -2.05 -0.78
N LEU A 115 -15.76 -2.25 -0.15
CA LEU A 115 -14.99 -3.49 -0.23
C LEU A 115 -15.78 -4.70 0.30
N ARG A 116 -16.43 -4.59 1.46
CA ARG A 116 -17.23 -5.67 2.05
C ARG A 116 -18.41 -6.05 1.16
N ARG A 117 -19.12 -5.07 0.61
CA ARG A 117 -20.23 -5.30 -0.33
C ARG A 117 -19.73 -5.99 -1.62
N HIS A 118 -18.60 -5.53 -2.16
CA HIS A 118 -18.00 -6.16 -3.34
C HIS A 118 -17.64 -7.62 -3.07
N VAL A 119 -16.96 -7.90 -1.96
CA VAL A 119 -16.56 -9.26 -1.57
C VAL A 119 -17.76 -10.16 -1.32
N ALA A 120 -18.83 -9.66 -0.69
CA ALA A 120 -20.06 -10.41 -0.44
C ALA A 120 -20.78 -10.85 -1.73
N GLY A 121 -20.53 -10.16 -2.85
CA GLY A 121 -21.04 -10.53 -4.18
C GLY A 121 -20.22 -11.61 -4.90
N LEU A 122 -19.07 -12.05 -4.36
CA LEU A 122 -18.19 -13.02 -5.01
C LEU A 122 -18.57 -14.46 -4.62
N PRO A 123 -19.00 -15.32 -5.55
CA PRO A 123 -19.51 -16.66 -5.23
C PRO A 123 -18.45 -17.62 -4.69
N SER A 124 -17.16 -17.35 -4.96
CA SER A 124 -16.03 -18.15 -4.48
C SER A 124 -15.59 -17.80 -3.06
N VAL A 125 -16.18 -16.75 -2.44
CA VAL A 125 -15.80 -16.27 -1.11
C VAL A 125 -16.84 -16.64 -0.06
N THR A 126 -16.40 -17.26 1.02
CA THR A 126 -17.23 -17.57 2.19
C THR A 126 -16.86 -16.61 3.33
N LEU A 127 -17.83 -15.82 3.80
CA LEU A 127 -17.65 -14.89 4.91
C LEU A 127 -18.15 -15.49 6.23
N ALA A 128 -17.33 -15.44 7.28
CA ALA A 128 -17.63 -15.87 8.64
C ALA A 128 -17.31 -14.75 9.63
N LEU A 129 -18.22 -13.77 9.75
CA LEU A 129 -18.08 -12.62 10.64
C LEU A 129 -18.57 -12.96 12.05
N GLY A 130 -18.00 -12.31 13.07
CA GLY A 130 -18.23 -12.65 14.48
C GLY A 130 -17.49 -13.94 14.89
N GLN A 131 -16.42 -14.30 14.18
CA GLN A 131 -15.60 -15.49 14.44
C GLN A 131 -14.15 -15.08 14.73
N ALA A 132 -13.67 -15.39 15.91
CA ALA A 132 -12.30 -15.17 16.33
C ALA A 132 -11.45 -16.43 16.11
N VAL A 133 -10.25 -16.28 15.56
CA VAL A 133 -9.26 -17.36 15.52
C VAL A 133 -8.67 -17.56 16.90
N THR A 134 -8.73 -18.81 17.40
CA THR A 134 -8.20 -19.22 18.72
C THR A 134 -7.08 -20.24 18.62
N GLY A 135 -6.88 -20.85 17.44
CA GLY A 135 -5.84 -21.84 17.23
C GLY A 135 -5.41 -21.95 15.78
N LEU A 136 -4.17 -22.34 15.57
CA LEU A 136 -3.57 -22.61 14.27
C LEU A 136 -2.76 -23.89 14.37
N GLN A 137 -3.07 -24.86 13.54
CA GLN A 137 -2.30 -26.11 13.43
C GLN A 137 -1.74 -26.19 12.00
N PRO A 138 -0.42 -26.05 11.83
CA PRO A 138 0.22 -26.31 10.55
C PRO A 138 0.17 -27.81 10.25
N GLY A 139 -0.28 -28.17 9.04
CA GLY A 139 -0.26 -29.54 8.51
C GLY A 139 0.75 -29.67 7.37
N GLY A 140 0.86 -30.86 6.77
CA GLY A 140 1.79 -31.12 5.64
C GLY A 140 1.45 -30.35 4.37
N GLU A 141 0.16 -30.33 3.98
CA GLU A 141 -0.32 -29.69 2.73
C GLU A 141 -1.35 -28.58 2.98
N GLN A 142 -1.79 -28.41 4.21
CA GLN A 142 -2.85 -27.46 4.58
C GLN A 142 -2.72 -27.06 6.05
N ALA A 143 -3.25 -25.90 6.40
CA ALA A 143 -3.38 -25.44 7.78
C ALA A 143 -4.81 -25.60 8.29
N THR A 144 -4.97 -25.85 9.58
CA THR A 144 -6.27 -25.88 10.26
C THR A 144 -6.37 -24.70 11.23
N LEU A 145 -7.40 -23.88 11.04
CA LEU A 145 -7.77 -22.79 11.94
C LEU A 145 -8.85 -23.28 12.90
N SER A 146 -8.68 -23.02 14.21
CA SER A 146 -9.74 -23.14 15.20
C SER A 146 -10.41 -21.79 15.38
N LEU A 147 -11.73 -21.77 15.31
CA LEU A 147 -12.55 -20.56 15.38
C LEU A 147 -13.48 -20.63 16.58
N GLN A 148 -13.74 -19.48 17.19
CA GLN A 148 -14.74 -19.32 18.23
C GLN A 148 -15.73 -18.21 17.85
N GLY A 149 -17.00 -18.57 17.79
CA GLY A 149 -18.10 -17.63 17.58
C GLY A 149 -18.40 -16.81 18.83
N GLU A 150 -19.14 -15.72 18.66
CA GLU A 150 -19.63 -14.88 19.77
C GLU A 150 -20.49 -15.66 20.77
N ASP A 151 -21.16 -16.72 20.31
CA ASP A 151 -21.94 -17.66 21.12
C ASP A 151 -21.08 -18.69 21.88
N GLY A 152 -19.75 -18.59 21.77
CA GLY A 152 -18.79 -19.52 22.36
C GLY A 152 -18.63 -20.84 21.60
N ARG A 153 -19.37 -21.07 20.49
CA ARG A 153 -19.27 -22.29 19.70
C ARG A 153 -17.92 -22.37 18.99
N LEU A 154 -17.31 -23.53 19.08
CA LEU A 154 -16.06 -23.83 18.41
C LEU A 154 -16.30 -24.50 17.05
N SER A 155 -15.49 -24.13 16.07
CA SER A 155 -15.47 -24.74 14.75
C SER A 155 -14.06 -24.78 14.18
N THR A 156 -13.85 -25.52 13.11
CA THR A 156 -12.55 -25.60 12.43
C THR A 156 -12.71 -25.37 10.94
N VAL A 157 -11.69 -24.77 10.32
CA VAL A 157 -11.58 -24.54 8.90
C VAL A 157 -10.22 -25.00 8.41
N GLN A 158 -10.20 -25.69 7.27
CA GLN A 158 -9.00 -26.15 6.61
C GLN A 158 -8.75 -25.34 5.33
N ALA A 159 -7.52 -24.90 5.11
CA ALA A 159 -7.11 -24.19 3.91
C ALA A 159 -5.68 -24.56 3.51
N ARG A 160 -5.39 -24.52 2.19
CA ARG A 160 -4.05 -24.74 1.68
C ARG A 160 -3.10 -23.63 2.15
N TYR A 161 -3.57 -22.38 2.19
CA TYR A 161 -2.82 -21.23 2.66
C TYR A 161 -3.65 -20.37 3.61
N VAL A 162 -2.97 -19.66 4.51
CA VAL A 162 -3.57 -18.71 5.45
C VAL A 162 -2.90 -17.36 5.27
N ILE A 163 -3.67 -16.28 5.11
CA ILE A 163 -3.20 -14.90 5.12
C ILE A 163 -3.68 -14.23 6.40
N ALA A 164 -2.77 -13.87 7.29
CA ALA A 164 -3.07 -13.11 8.49
C ALA A 164 -3.13 -11.61 8.17
N CYS A 165 -4.34 -11.07 8.23
CA CYS A 165 -4.67 -9.64 8.10
C CYS A 165 -5.34 -9.12 9.38
N ASP A 166 -5.09 -9.76 10.53
CA ASP A 166 -5.77 -9.57 11.82
C ASP A 166 -5.19 -8.44 12.68
N GLY A 167 -4.40 -7.57 12.05
CA GLY A 167 -3.99 -6.29 12.60
C GLY A 167 -2.79 -6.35 13.53
N ALA A 168 -2.50 -5.22 14.20
CA ALA A 168 -1.29 -5.01 15.01
C ALA A 168 -1.12 -6.06 16.12
N SER A 169 -2.22 -6.47 16.75
CA SER A 169 -2.25 -7.52 17.79
C SER A 169 -2.53 -8.91 17.22
N SER A 170 -2.02 -9.22 16.05
CA SER A 170 -2.31 -10.45 15.31
C SER A 170 -2.17 -11.72 16.16
N THR A 171 -3.28 -12.43 16.32
CA THR A 171 -3.33 -13.75 16.95
C THR A 171 -2.62 -14.79 16.10
N VAL A 172 -2.82 -14.74 14.79
CA VAL A 172 -2.18 -15.70 13.85
C VAL A 172 -0.66 -15.56 13.88
N ARG A 173 -0.13 -14.33 13.88
CA ARG A 173 1.32 -14.09 14.02
C ARG A 173 1.88 -14.72 15.31
N GLY A 174 1.17 -14.52 16.44
CA GLY A 174 1.54 -15.12 17.73
C GLY A 174 1.51 -16.65 17.70
N LEU A 175 0.44 -17.26 17.19
CA LEU A 175 0.28 -18.70 17.06
C LEU A 175 1.32 -19.32 16.10
N ALA A 176 1.68 -18.61 15.04
CA ALA A 176 2.72 -19.03 14.11
C ALA A 176 4.15 -18.81 14.64
N GLY A 177 4.31 -18.13 15.79
CA GLY A 177 5.61 -17.86 16.40
C GLY A 177 6.51 -16.95 15.56
N MET A 178 5.93 -15.97 14.85
CA MET A 178 6.62 -15.01 13.99
C MET A 178 6.87 -13.69 14.76
N PRO A 179 8.08 -13.43 15.29
CA PRO A 179 8.36 -12.24 16.09
C PRO A 179 8.48 -10.99 15.23
N LEU A 180 8.27 -9.83 15.87
CA LEU A 180 8.52 -8.51 15.29
C LEU A 180 9.93 -8.04 15.64
N ASP A 181 10.61 -7.41 14.68
CA ASP A 181 11.82 -6.62 14.89
C ASP A 181 11.42 -5.16 15.14
N ASP A 182 11.99 -4.55 16.18
CA ASP A 182 11.77 -3.15 16.54
C ASP A 182 12.79 -2.25 15.83
N LEU A 183 12.30 -1.28 15.05
CA LEU A 183 13.13 -0.30 14.36
C LEU A 183 13.39 0.96 15.20
N GLY A 184 13.02 0.94 16.47
CA GLY A 184 13.36 1.96 17.46
C GLY A 184 12.55 3.25 17.31
N PHE A 185 11.22 3.17 17.25
CA PHE A 185 10.30 4.30 17.33
C PHE A 185 9.11 3.91 18.22
N ASP A 186 8.90 4.67 19.29
CA ASP A 186 7.82 4.43 20.24
C ASP A 186 7.38 5.75 20.89
N GLU A 187 6.36 6.42 20.32
CA GLU A 187 5.89 7.73 20.78
C GLU A 187 4.38 7.74 21.01
N PRO A 188 3.91 8.35 22.12
CA PRO A 188 2.49 8.53 22.37
C PRO A 188 1.96 9.78 21.64
N TRP A 189 0.87 9.60 20.90
CA TRP A 189 0.19 10.64 20.14
C TRP A 189 -1.33 10.56 20.35
N LEU A 190 -2.00 11.71 20.37
CA LEU A 190 -3.44 11.84 20.31
C LEU A 190 -3.87 12.10 18.87
N VAL A 191 -4.74 11.27 18.32
CA VAL A 191 -5.36 11.47 17.00
C VAL A 191 -6.78 11.98 17.22
N VAL A 192 -7.08 13.16 16.68
CA VAL A 192 -8.39 13.81 16.77
C VAL A 192 -8.93 14.05 15.37
N ASP A 193 -10.07 13.43 15.06
CA ASP A 193 -10.83 13.68 13.85
C ASP A 193 -12.07 14.52 14.19
N VAL A 194 -12.31 15.58 13.42
CA VAL A 194 -13.46 16.47 13.59
C VAL A 194 -14.18 16.71 12.28
N LEU A 195 -15.46 17.05 12.37
CA LEU A 195 -16.28 17.58 11.27
C LEU A 195 -16.52 19.07 11.53
N LEU A 196 -15.91 19.92 10.71
CA LEU A 196 -16.04 21.37 10.82
C LEU A 196 -17.35 21.87 10.23
N ASN A 197 -17.95 22.90 10.86
CA ASN A 197 -18.95 23.71 10.20
C ASN A 197 -18.29 24.83 9.35
N GLU A 198 -19.08 25.68 8.67
CA GLU A 198 -18.57 26.76 7.82
C GLU A 198 -17.68 27.75 8.59
N ARG A 199 -18.04 28.07 9.82
CA ARG A 199 -17.26 28.95 10.69
C ARG A 199 -15.90 28.33 11.04
N GLY A 200 -15.85 27.02 11.32
CA GLY A 200 -14.62 26.29 11.59
C GLY A 200 -13.73 26.19 10.36
N LEU A 201 -14.31 25.93 9.19
CA LEU A 201 -13.57 25.89 7.91
C LEU A 201 -12.86 27.21 7.59
N ALA A 202 -13.48 28.35 7.93
CA ALA A 202 -12.89 29.67 7.71
C ALA A 202 -11.68 29.98 8.63
N LYS A 203 -11.48 29.22 9.74
CA LYS A 203 -10.44 29.47 10.73
C LYS A 203 -9.17 28.65 10.52
N VAL A 204 -9.27 27.52 9.84
CA VAL A 204 -8.17 26.56 9.71
C VAL A 204 -7.39 26.74 8.40
N PRO A 205 -6.12 26.29 8.33
CA PRO A 205 -5.34 26.35 7.11
C PRO A 205 -6.04 25.62 5.94
N ALA A 206 -5.88 26.15 4.72
CA ALA A 206 -6.38 25.55 3.49
C ALA A 206 -5.47 24.44 2.94
N THR A 207 -4.37 24.13 3.62
CA THR A 207 -3.44 23.03 3.29
C THR A 207 -3.02 22.29 4.54
N SER A 208 -2.53 21.05 4.40
CA SER A 208 -2.01 20.28 5.53
C SER A 208 -0.73 20.91 6.10
N VAL A 209 -0.59 20.90 7.42
CA VAL A 209 0.51 21.57 8.12
C VAL A 209 1.16 20.63 9.14
N GLN A 210 2.49 20.63 9.17
CA GLN A 210 3.29 20.00 10.21
C GLN A 210 3.85 21.11 11.09
N TYR A 211 3.39 21.20 12.33
CA TYR A 211 3.88 22.14 13.35
C TYR A 211 5.06 21.49 14.07
N CYS A 212 6.27 21.76 13.61
CA CYS A 212 7.51 21.20 14.17
C CYS A 212 7.98 22.01 15.39
N GLU A 213 7.06 22.25 16.31
CA GLU A 213 7.24 23.07 17.52
C GLU A 213 7.70 22.18 18.68
N PRO A 214 8.86 22.43 19.33
CA PRO A 214 9.39 21.58 20.41
C PRO A 214 8.43 21.38 21.59
N GLN A 215 7.62 22.40 21.91
CA GLN A 215 6.69 22.37 23.04
C GLN A 215 5.56 21.37 22.83
N ARG A 216 5.05 21.27 21.58
CA ARG A 216 3.99 20.33 21.21
C ARG A 216 3.96 20.09 19.70
N PRO A 217 4.76 19.15 19.21
CA PRO A 217 4.67 18.72 17.81
C PRO A 217 3.26 18.32 17.42
N CYS A 218 2.81 18.76 16.24
CA CYS A 218 1.45 18.50 15.80
C CYS A 218 1.37 18.43 14.27
N SER A 219 0.61 17.47 13.76
CA SER A 219 0.22 17.38 12.34
C SER A 219 -1.23 17.79 12.18
N TYR A 220 -1.51 18.73 11.30
CA TYR A 220 -2.85 19.07 10.84
C TYR A 220 -3.04 18.53 9.42
N ILE A 221 -4.09 17.74 9.20
CA ILE A 221 -4.34 17.03 7.94
C ILE A 221 -5.76 17.34 7.46
N ILE A 222 -5.87 17.71 6.19
CA ILE A 222 -7.15 17.93 5.52
C ILE A 222 -7.66 16.57 5.02
N GLY A 223 -8.85 16.17 5.47
CA GLY A 223 -9.61 15.06 4.95
C GLY A 223 -10.68 15.51 3.94
N PRO A 224 -11.50 14.59 3.39
CA PRO A 224 -12.56 14.94 2.43
C PRO A 224 -13.61 15.87 3.04
N GLY A 225 -14.13 16.79 2.23
CA GLY A 225 -15.17 17.72 2.63
C GLY A 225 -14.78 18.57 3.83
N ASN A 226 -15.55 18.45 4.90
CA ASN A 226 -15.33 19.17 6.16
C ASN A 226 -14.57 18.35 7.23
N HIS A 227 -14.07 17.18 6.91
CA HIS A 227 -13.25 16.36 7.81
C HIS A 227 -11.86 16.98 7.98
N ARG A 228 -11.43 17.14 9.22
CA ARG A 228 -10.06 17.57 9.58
C ARG A 228 -9.51 16.68 10.67
N ARG A 229 -8.19 16.47 10.62
CA ARG A 229 -7.48 15.65 11.61
C ARG A 229 -6.33 16.43 12.23
N TRP A 230 -6.21 16.31 13.54
CA TRP A 230 -4.99 16.67 14.27
C TRP A 230 -4.35 15.42 14.86
N GLU A 231 -3.06 15.29 14.68
CA GLU A 231 -2.22 14.31 15.37
C GLU A 231 -1.31 15.12 16.28
N ILE A 232 -1.54 15.03 17.60
CA ILE A 232 -0.93 15.89 18.61
C ILE A 232 -0.03 15.03 19.49
N SER A 233 1.23 15.40 19.63
CA SER A 233 2.16 14.69 20.48
C SER A 233 1.80 14.87 21.96
N ILE A 234 1.79 13.76 22.71
CA ILE A 234 1.50 13.74 24.15
C ILE A 234 2.79 14.02 24.91
N ASN A 235 2.77 14.98 25.84
CA ASN A 235 3.92 15.36 26.64
C ASN A 235 4.11 14.39 27.81
N GLU A 236 5.32 14.36 28.34
CA GLU A 236 5.63 13.59 29.54
C GLU A 236 4.76 14.07 30.73
N GLY A 237 4.22 13.12 31.48
CA GLY A 237 3.33 13.39 32.62
C GLY A 237 1.86 13.64 32.24
N GLU A 238 1.50 13.76 30.96
CA GLU A 238 0.09 13.86 30.56
C GLU A 238 -0.56 12.46 30.51
N ASP A 239 -1.83 12.39 30.94
CA ASP A 239 -2.60 11.14 30.85
C ASP A 239 -3.23 10.97 29.47
N PRO A 240 -2.79 9.97 28.67
CA PRO A 240 -3.31 9.72 27.33
C PRO A 240 -4.81 9.40 27.31
N GLN A 241 -5.35 8.79 28.38
CA GLN A 241 -6.76 8.46 28.47
C GLN A 241 -7.61 9.71 28.68
N HIS A 242 -7.17 10.61 29.57
CA HIS A 242 -7.81 11.91 29.78
C HIS A 242 -7.78 12.77 28.51
N LEU A 243 -6.62 12.85 27.83
CA LEU A 243 -6.50 13.63 26.59
C LEU A 243 -7.42 13.12 25.46
N ALA A 244 -7.78 11.85 25.46
CA ALA A 244 -8.71 11.25 24.50
C ALA A 244 -10.20 11.45 24.88
N THR A 245 -10.52 12.22 25.92
CA THR A 245 -11.88 12.68 26.23
C THR A 245 -12.16 14.04 25.58
N PRO A 246 -13.43 14.44 25.40
CA PRO A 246 -13.75 15.80 24.92
C PRO A 246 -13.13 16.88 25.79
N GLU A 247 -13.15 16.75 27.12
CA GLU A 247 -12.63 17.70 28.10
C GLU A 247 -11.11 17.87 27.97
N GLY A 248 -10.37 16.78 27.71
CA GLY A 248 -8.92 16.82 27.48
C GLY A 248 -8.54 17.28 26.08
N THR A 249 -9.36 16.96 25.07
CA THR A 249 -9.08 17.26 23.67
C THR A 249 -9.29 18.74 23.31
N TRP A 250 -10.42 19.37 23.71
CA TRP A 250 -10.74 20.73 23.31
C TRP A 250 -9.69 21.79 23.69
N PRO A 251 -9.07 21.74 24.88
CA PRO A 251 -7.97 22.67 25.21
C PRO A 251 -6.80 22.57 24.23
N LEU A 252 -6.51 21.39 23.69
CA LEU A 252 -5.43 21.19 22.71
C LEU A 252 -5.76 21.79 21.34
N LEU A 253 -7.04 21.86 20.98
CA LEU A 253 -7.53 22.42 19.71
C LEU A 253 -7.80 23.94 19.78
N ALA A 254 -7.78 24.54 20.97
CA ALA A 254 -8.24 25.91 21.21
C ALA A 254 -7.53 27.00 20.39
N ARG A 255 -6.27 26.72 19.93
CA ARG A 255 -5.54 27.67 19.05
C ARG A 255 -6.14 27.76 17.64
N TRP A 256 -6.95 26.77 17.23
CA TRP A 256 -7.54 26.72 15.87
C TRP A 256 -9.05 26.80 15.90
N ILE A 257 -9.70 26.00 16.74
CA ILE A 257 -11.16 25.81 16.76
C ILE A 257 -11.68 25.61 18.19
N THR A 258 -12.99 25.83 18.35
CA THR A 258 -13.71 25.65 19.60
C THR A 258 -14.89 24.66 19.38
N PRO A 259 -15.61 24.20 20.43
CA PRO A 259 -16.80 23.38 20.27
C PRO A 259 -17.90 23.96 19.38
N ASP A 260 -17.97 25.30 19.24
CA ASP A 260 -18.91 25.95 18.32
C ASP A 260 -18.52 25.83 16.84
N ASP A 261 -17.31 25.41 16.52
CA ASP A 261 -16.74 25.34 15.16
C ASP A 261 -16.77 23.93 14.58
N ALA A 262 -16.93 22.91 15.45
CA ALA A 262 -16.77 21.51 15.02
C ALA A 262 -17.49 20.52 15.94
N THR A 263 -17.78 19.36 15.38
CA THR A 263 -18.15 18.15 16.14
C THR A 263 -16.97 17.19 16.19
N LEU A 264 -16.62 16.70 17.39
CA LEU A 264 -15.61 15.64 17.54
C LEU A 264 -16.18 14.34 16.95
N TRP A 265 -15.48 13.79 15.96
CA TRP A 265 -15.86 12.50 15.35
C TRP A 265 -15.14 11.34 16.01
N ARG A 266 -13.85 11.52 16.34
CA ARG A 266 -13.02 10.52 17.01
C ARG A 266 -11.92 11.20 17.81
N GLN A 267 -11.65 10.67 19.01
CA GLN A 267 -10.46 10.97 19.81
C GLN A 267 -9.87 9.64 20.26
N ALA A 268 -8.59 9.42 20.00
CA ALA A 268 -7.92 8.21 20.43
C ALA A 268 -6.42 8.45 20.62
N SER A 269 -5.91 8.03 21.77
CA SER A 269 -4.47 7.99 22.00
C SER A 269 -3.88 6.69 21.43
N TYR A 270 -2.73 6.81 20.78
CA TYR A 270 -1.96 5.70 20.22
C TYR A 270 -0.50 5.81 20.62
N ARG A 271 0.13 4.68 20.78
CA ARG A 271 1.59 4.61 20.70
C ARG A 271 1.95 4.21 19.26
N PHE A 272 2.66 5.08 18.58
CA PHE A 272 3.15 4.83 17.24
C PHE A 272 4.45 4.04 17.32
N HIS A 273 4.45 2.87 16.72
CA HIS A 273 5.60 1.97 16.67
C HIS A 273 6.18 1.89 15.26
N ALA A 274 7.43 1.47 15.17
CA ALA A 274 8.07 1.05 13.94
C ALA A 274 8.52 -0.41 14.09
N LEU A 275 7.61 -1.34 13.77
CA LEU A 275 7.80 -2.77 13.95
C LEU A 275 7.65 -3.50 12.62
N VAL A 276 8.49 -4.49 12.34
CA VAL A 276 8.41 -5.32 11.12
C VAL A 276 8.61 -6.79 11.49
N ALA A 277 7.74 -7.68 11.00
CA ALA A 277 7.87 -9.10 11.24
C ALA A 277 9.20 -9.63 10.68
N ARG A 278 9.86 -10.47 11.47
CA ARG A 278 11.12 -11.10 11.07
C ARG A 278 10.91 -12.05 9.89
N ASP A 279 9.84 -12.84 9.98
CA ASP A 279 9.41 -13.78 8.94
C ASP A 279 8.05 -13.34 8.42
N TRP A 280 7.84 -13.36 7.11
CA TRP A 280 6.58 -13.01 6.46
C TRP A 280 5.84 -14.23 5.93
N ARG A 281 6.53 -15.37 5.83
CA ARG A 281 6.02 -16.69 5.50
C ARG A 281 6.53 -17.71 6.49
N ARG A 282 5.65 -18.60 6.99
CA ARG A 282 6.02 -19.81 7.70
C ARG A 282 5.15 -20.97 7.20
N GLY A 283 5.74 -21.81 6.36
CA GLY A 283 5.00 -22.87 5.66
C GLY A 283 3.85 -22.29 4.83
N HIS A 284 2.63 -22.63 5.21
CA HIS A 284 1.40 -22.20 4.54
C HIS A 284 0.81 -20.88 5.08
N VAL A 285 1.46 -20.25 6.06
CA VAL A 285 0.97 -19.04 6.72
C VAL A 285 1.76 -17.83 6.27
N PHE A 286 1.05 -16.77 5.85
CA PHE A 286 1.57 -15.47 5.43
C PHE A 286 1.03 -14.36 6.34
N LEU A 287 1.85 -13.34 6.59
CA LEU A 287 1.44 -12.12 7.27
C LEU A 287 1.29 -10.98 6.25
N ALA A 288 0.27 -10.13 6.44
CA ALA A 288 0.06 -8.94 5.61
C ALA A 288 -0.53 -7.78 6.43
N GLY A 289 -0.27 -6.54 6.02
CA GLY A 289 -0.71 -5.34 6.72
C GLY A 289 -0.15 -5.25 8.14
N ASP A 290 -0.93 -4.71 9.07
CA ASP A 290 -0.48 -4.48 10.45
C ASP A 290 -0.10 -5.78 11.19
N ALA A 291 -0.50 -6.96 10.70
CA ALA A 291 -0.01 -8.24 11.20
C ALA A 291 1.47 -8.46 10.87
N ALA A 292 1.96 -7.93 9.75
CA ALA A 292 3.34 -8.02 9.31
C ALA A 292 4.19 -6.81 9.72
N HIS A 293 3.60 -5.62 9.79
CA HIS A 293 4.33 -4.38 10.08
C HIS A 293 3.44 -3.29 10.68
N GLN A 294 4.02 -2.52 11.58
CA GLN A 294 3.41 -1.34 12.18
C GLN A 294 4.34 -0.15 11.92
N GLN A 295 3.81 0.94 11.42
CA GLN A 295 4.60 2.13 11.08
C GLN A 295 3.94 3.41 11.57
N PRO A 296 4.74 4.45 11.91
CA PRO A 296 4.20 5.76 12.26
C PRO A 296 3.36 6.36 11.13
N PRO A 297 2.33 7.18 11.41
CA PRO A 297 1.36 7.62 10.40
C PRO A 297 1.83 8.80 9.53
N PHE A 298 2.98 9.39 9.75
CA PHE A 298 3.42 10.69 9.21
C PHE A 298 3.37 10.88 7.68
N LEU A 299 3.24 9.79 6.91
CA LEU A 299 3.00 9.83 5.47
C LEU A 299 1.67 9.17 5.05
N GLY A 300 0.87 8.70 6.01
CA GLY A 300 -0.41 8.04 5.73
C GLY A 300 -0.29 6.72 4.98
N GLN A 301 0.80 5.96 5.15
CA GLN A 301 1.11 4.79 4.31
C GLN A 301 0.71 3.43 4.91
N GLY A 302 0.22 3.34 6.16
CA GLY A 302 -0.05 2.06 6.83
C GLY A 302 -1.02 1.16 6.05
N MET A 303 -2.20 1.64 5.73
CA MET A 303 -3.20 0.91 4.92
C MET A 303 -2.65 0.59 3.52
N CYS A 304 -1.99 1.56 2.89
CA CYS A 304 -1.43 1.39 1.54
C CYS A 304 -0.40 0.25 1.50
N GLN A 305 0.46 0.13 2.51
CA GLN A 305 1.43 -0.97 2.59
C GLN A 305 0.73 -2.33 2.71
N GLY A 306 -0.30 -2.44 3.55
CA GLY A 306 -1.08 -3.67 3.67
C GLY A 306 -1.76 -4.08 2.35
N ILE A 307 -2.27 -3.12 1.58
CA ILE A 307 -2.86 -3.40 0.26
C ILE A 307 -1.76 -3.82 -0.74
N ARG A 308 -0.58 -3.19 -0.71
CA ARG A 308 0.58 -3.61 -1.52
C ARG A 308 1.03 -5.04 -1.19
N ASP A 309 0.98 -5.43 0.09
CA ASP A 309 1.34 -6.78 0.50
C ASP A 309 0.46 -7.81 -0.19
N VAL A 310 -0.85 -7.61 -0.13
CA VAL A 310 -1.79 -8.57 -0.71
C VAL A 310 -1.84 -8.47 -2.24
N ALA A 311 -1.61 -7.32 -2.83
CA ALA A 311 -1.44 -7.19 -4.27
C ALA A 311 -0.23 -8.01 -4.77
N ASN A 312 0.89 -7.98 -4.05
CA ASN A 312 2.08 -8.80 -4.33
C ASN A 312 1.84 -10.30 -4.10
N LEU A 313 1.14 -10.67 -3.02
CA LEU A 313 0.95 -12.05 -2.62
C LEU A 313 -0.13 -12.78 -3.45
N CYS A 314 -1.25 -12.11 -3.74
CA CYS A 314 -2.43 -12.77 -4.33
C CYS A 314 -2.20 -13.29 -5.74
N TRP A 315 -1.45 -12.59 -6.60
CA TRP A 315 -1.15 -13.12 -7.94
C TRP A 315 -0.18 -14.31 -7.88
N LYS A 316 0.72 -14.35 -6.88
CA LYS A 316 1.64 -15.47 -6.67
C LYS A 316 0.87 -16.70 -6.16
N LEU A 317 -0.07 -16.51 -5.22
CA LEU A 317 -0.94 -17.56 -4.74
C LEU A 317 -1.80 -18.12 -5.88
N ASP A 318 -2.37 -17.26 -6.71
CA ASP A 318 -3.14 -17.67 -7.89
C ASP A 318 -2.28 -18.53 -8.84
N ALA A 319 -1.10 -18.07 -9.20
CA ALA A 319 -0.19 -18.80 -10.08
C ALA A 319 0.20 -20.19 -9.50
N VAL A 320 0.43 -20.28 -8.19
CA VAL A 320 0.77 -21.55 -7.53
C VAL A 320 -0.45 -22.47 -7.40
N LEU A 321 -1.59 -21.93 -7.02
CA LEU A 321 -2.83 -22.71 -6.81
C LEU A 321 -3.42 -23.25 -8.11
N THR A 322 -3.23 -22.55 -9.23
CA THR A 322 -3.62 -23.00 -10.58
C THR A 322 -2.56 -23.89 -11.25
N GLY A 323 -1.39 -24.09 -10.61
CA GLY A 323 -0.30 -24.89 -11.17
C GLY A 323 0.55 -24.16 -12.23
N ALA A 324 0.34 -22.86 -12.42
CA ALA A 324 1.12 -22.04 -13.36
C ALA A 324 2.53 -21.71 -12.81
N ALA A 325 2.76 -21.86 -11.49
CA ALA A 325 4.07 -21.64 -10.88
C ALA A 325 4.32 -22.64 -9.73
N PRO A 326 5.60 -22.94 -9.42
CA PRO A 326 5.95 -23.75 -8.26
C PRO A 326 5.75 -22.98 -6.94
N ASP A 327 5.56 -23.69 -5.82
CA ASP A 327 5.39 -23.09 -4.48
C ASP A 327 6.55 -22.16 -4.09
N ALA A 328 7.74 -22.41 -4.62
CA ALA A 328 8.93 -21.59 -4.41
C ALA A 328 8.74 -20.11 -4.86
N LEU A 329 7.79 -19.81 -5.76
CA LEU A 329 7.46 -18.43 -6.12
C LEU A 329 6.99 -17.64 -4.88
N LEU A 330 6.28 -18.28 -3.95
CA LEU A 330 5.77 -17.67 -2.74
C LEU A 330 6.89 -17.24 -1.76
N ASP A 331 8.08 -17.85 -1.85
CA ASP A 331 9.22 -17.47 -1.02
C ASP A 331 9.74 -16.07 -1.36
N SER A 332 9.44 -15.56 -2.55
CA SER A 332 9.81 -14.19 -2.94
C SER A 332 8.97 -13.09 -2.27
N TYR A 333 7.81 -13.42 -1.67
CA TYR A 333 6.93 -12.45 -1.02
C TYR A 333 7.63 -11.69 0.12
N GLY A 334 8.20 -12.45 1.06
CA GLY A 334 8.89 -11.87 2.23
C GLY A 334 10.04 -10.95 1.84
N PRO A 335 11.05 -11.42 1.09
CA PRO A 335 12.18 -10.59 0.64
C PRO A 335 11.76 -9.30 -0.06
N GLU A 336 10.80 -9.37 -0.99
CA GLU A 336 10.32 -8.20 -1.73
C GLU A 336 9.64 -7.17 -0.83
N ARG A 337 8.64 -7.62 -0.05
CA ARG A 337 7.79 -6.71 0.72
C ARG A 337 8.49 -6.24 1.99
N LYS A 338 9.20 -7.10 2.70
CA LYS A 338 9.93 -6.73 3.92
C LYS A 338 11.00 -5.68 3.62
N ALA A 339 11.79 -5.83 2.55
CA ALA A 339 12.80 -4.85 2.18
C ALA A 339 12.17 -3.48 1.91
N HIS A 340 11.11 -3.43 1.09
CA HIS A 340 10.36 -2.22 0.77
C HIS A 340 9.77 -1.56 2.03
N VAL A 341 9.05 -2.32 2.86
CA VAL A 341 8.41 -1.82 4.08
C VAL A 341 9.43 -1.32 5.09
N THR A 342 10.53 -2.04 5.28
CA THR A 342 11.59 -1.64 6.22
C THR A 342 12.23 -0.31 5.81
N GLU A 343 12.56 -0.16 4.53
CA GLU A 343 13.15 1.08 4.03
C GLU A 343 12.15 2.24 4.10
N LEU A 344 10.90 2.04 3.70
CA LEU A 344 9.88 3.07 3.81
C LEU A 344 9.62 3.46 5.27
N THR A 345 9.57 2.48 6.19
CA THR A 345 9.40 2.76 7.62
C THR A 345 10.56 3.60 8.19
N ARG A 346 11.79 3.36 7.75
CA ARG A 346 12.95 4.21 8.13
C ARG A 346 12.78 5.65 7.64
N ARG A 347 12.32 5.85 6.39
CA ARG A 347 12.04 7.19 5.83
C ARG A 347 10.92 7.90 6.57
N ILE A 348 9.84 7.18 6.88
CA ILE A 348 8.71 7.70 7.67
C ILE A 348 9.17 8.08 9.09
N LYS A 349 9.96 7.22 9.74
CA LYS A 349 10.56 7.49 11.04
C LYS A 349 11.40 8.77 11.03
N HIS A 350 12.23 8.97 10.00
CA HIS A 350 13.02 10.19 9.86
C HIS A 350 12.13 11.44 9.76
N ILE A 351 11.02 11.38 9.03
CA ILE A 351 10.04 12.48 8.97
C ILE A 351 9.39 12.70 10.35
N GLY A 352 9.05 11.62 11.06
CA GLY A 352 8.52 11.70 12.43
C GLY A 352 9.50 12.37 13.39
N GLN A 353 10.78 12.02 13.34
CA GLN A 353 11.84 12.65 14.13
C GLN A 353 12.01 14.15 13.78
N LEU A 354 11.86 14.51 12.50
CA LEU A 354 11.90 15.90 12.07
C LEU A 354 10.73 16.70 12.69
N ILE A 355 9.53 16.14 12.71
CA ILE A 355 8.35 16.79 13.31
C ILE A 355 8.48 16.82 14.84
N GLY A 356 8.87 15.68 15.44
CA GLY A 356 8.83 15.42 16.86
C GLY A 356 10.03 15.92 17.68
N GLU A 357 10.99 16.66 17.07
CA GLU A 357 12.15 17.18 17.82
C GLU A 357 11.71 18.11 18.97
N ARG A 358 12.04 17.71 20.19
CA ARG A 358 11.59 18.39 21.41
C ARG A 358 12.65 19.28 22.08
N ASP A 359 13.94 19.06 21.78
CA ASP A 359 14.98 19.93 22.27
C ASP A 359 14.97 21.27 21.49
N PRO A 360 14.75 22.42 22.15
CA PRO A 360 14.64 23.70 21.45
C PRO A 360 15.93 24.13 20.72
N VAL A 361 17.08 23.63 21.13
CA VAL A 361 18.37 23.94 20.48
C VAL A 361 18.52 23.07 19.24
N ALA A 362 18.27 21.77 19.36
CA ALA A 362 18.28 20.83 18.25
C ALA A 362 17.23 21.21 17.19
N ALA A 363 16.02 21.63 17.59
CA ALA A 363 14.97 22.08 16.68
C ALA A 363 15.38 23.31 15.85
N ARG A 364 16.01 24.31 16.47
CA ARG A 364 16.56 25.49 15.74
C ARG A 364 17.70 25.08 14.79
N GLU A 365 18.54 24.14 15.18
CA GLU A 365 19.61 23.63 14.33
C GLU A 365 19.06 22.85 13.14
N ARG A 366 18.03 22.00 13.35
CA ARG A 366 17.25 21.35 12.30
C ARG A 366 16.73 22.37 11.28
N ASP A 367 16.05 23.43 11.76
CA ASP A 367 15.47 24.46 10.91
C ASP A 367 16.55 25.17 10.08
N ARG A 368 17.65 25.57 10.72
CA ARG A 368 18.79 26.21 10.05
C ARG A 368 19.41 25.30 8.97
N THR A 369 19.59 24.03 9.30
CA THR A 369 20.16 23.03 8.39
C THR A 369 19.28 22.83 7.16
N LEU A 370 17.96 22.65 7.34
CA LEU A 370 17.02 22.48 6.24
C LEU A 370 16.94 23.72 5.35
N LEU A 371 16.90 24.91 5.92
CA LEU A 371 16.92 26.17 5.17
C LEU A 371 18.23 26.38 4.40
N ALA A 372 19.38 26.04 5.01
CA ALA A 372 20.67 26.12 4.33
C ALA A 372 20.76 25.14 3.15
N GLN A 373 20.28 23.90 3.32
CA GLN A 373 20.20 22.90 2.24
C GLN A 373 19.28 23.35 1.11
N ALA A 374 18.21 24.08 1.43
CA ALA A 374 17.28 24.65 0.46
C ALA A 374 17.80 25.96 -0.19
N GLY A 375 19.00 26.43 0.13
CA GLY A 375 19.53 27.71 -0.37
C GLY A 375 18.69 28.92 0.02
N GLY A 376 17.97 28.83 1.16
CA GLY A 376 17.07 29.87 1.69
C GLY A 376 15.67 29.87 1.06
N VAL A 377 15.42 29.08 0.01
CA VAL A 377 14.10 28.97 -0.67
C VAL A 377 13.63 27.52 -0.70
N VAL A 378 12.64 27.19 0.11
CA VAL A 378 12.12 25.81 0.23
C VAL A 378 11.43 25.38 -1.07
N GLN A 379 12.07 24.44 -1.76
CA GLN A 379 11.50 23.80 -2.94
C GLN A 379 10.57 22.64 -2.56
N PRO A 380 9.49 22.39 -3.33
CA PRO A 380 8.62 21.25 -3.08
C PRO A 380 9.34 19.93 -3.37
N THR A 381 9.20 18.96 -2.46
CA THR A 381 9.67 17.59 -2.63
C THR A 381 8.47 16.69 -2.92
N PRO A 382 8.46 15.91 -4.01
CA PRO A 382 7.36 14.98 -4.29
C PRO A 382 7.21 13.91 -3.20
N ARG A 383 5.99 13.69 -2.73
CA ARG A 383 5.68 12.62 -1.75
C ARG A 383 6.00 11.23 -2.29
N GLN A 384 5.93 11.05 -3.62
CA GLN A 384 6.18 9.79 -4.31
C GLN A 384 7.64 9.36 -4.26
N ASP A 385 8.58 10.30 -4.12
CA ASP A 385 10.02 10.01 -4.04
C ASP A 385 10.41 9.25 -2.76
N VAL A 386 9.51 9.16 -1.78
CA VAL A 386 9.76 8.38 -0.57
C VAL A 386 9.50 6.88 -0.76
N GLN A 387 8.84 6.46 -1.86
CA GLN A 387 8.58 5.05 -2.13
C GLN A 387 9.84 4.35 -2.65
N PRO A 388 10.37 3.32 -1.95
CA PRO A 388 11.48 2.54 -2.45
C PRO A 388 10.99 1.52 -3.50
N PRO A 389 11.88 0.98 -4.35
CA PRO A 389 11.55 -0.20 -5.16
C PRO A 389 11.29 -1.43 -4.27
N ILE A 390 10.60 -2.44 -4.83
CA ILE A 390 10.49 -3.75 -4.18
C ILE A 390 11.81 -4.53 -4.32
N GLY A 391 12.14 -5.33 -3.32
CA GLY A 391 13.39 -6.09 -3.27
C GLY A 391 14.60 -5.17 -3.07
N SER A 392 15.76 -5.77 -2.89
CA SER A 392 17.05 -5.08 -2.84
C SER A 392 17.90 -5.42 -4.07
N ALA A 393 18.85 -4.56 -4.40
CA ALA A 393 19.79 -4.82 -5.49
C ALA A 393 20.61 -6.09 -5.18
N GLY A 394 20.59 -7.06 -6.10
CA GLY A 394 21.33 -8.32 -5.96
C GLY A 394 20.64 -9.41 -5.15
N ASP A 395 19.43 -9.17 -4.62
CA ASP A 395 18.66 -10.20 -3.91
C ASP A 395 18.05 -11.20 -4.91
N THR A 396 18.60 -12.42 -4.93
CA THR A 396 18.14 -13.52 -5.80
C THR A 396 16.85 -14.18 -5.29
N ALA A 397 16.44 -13.89 -4.06
CA ALA A 397 15.19 -14.40 -3.51
C ALA A 397 13.95 -13.64 -4.03
N CYS A 398 14.14 -12.48 -4.67
CA CYS A 398 13.06 -11.71 -5.26
C CYS A 398 12.69 -12.24 -6.66
N CYS A 399 11.40 -12.20 -6.99
CA CYS A 399 10.91 -12.43 -8.37
C CYS A 399 11.17 -11.19 -9.22
N LEU A 400 12.44 -10.92 -9.49
CA LEU A 400 12.95 -9.83 -10.32
C LEU A 400 14.13 -10.36 -11.16
N ALA A 401 14.33 -9.80 -12.34
CA ALA A 401 15.33 -10.25 -13.30
C ALA A 401 16.24 -9.13 -13.81
N GLY A 402 17.25 -9.54 -14.57
CA GLY A 402 18.23 -8.64 -15.17
C GLY A 402 19.25 -8.09 -14.17
N GLU A 403 20.12 -7.24 -14.68
CA GLU A 403 21.12 -6.53 -13.89
C GLU A 403 20.48 -5.47 -12.97
N ALA A 404 21.23 -5.00 -11.98
CA ALA A 404 20.78 -3.90 -11.13
C ALA A 404 20.58 -2.64 -11.99
N HIS A 405 19.33 -2.17 -12.05
CA HIS A 405 18.94 -0.99 -12.82
C HIS A 405 17.90 -0.17 -12.05
N ALA A 406 17.91 1.15 -12.24
CA ALA A 406 17.02 2.07 -11.54
C ALA A 406 15.52 1.81 -11.78
N ALA A 407 15.15 1.21 -12.91
CA ALA A 407 13.76 0.83 -13.21
C ALA A 407 13.31 -0.47 -12.51
N ARG A 408 14.24 -1.39 -12.24
CA ARG A 408 13.93 -2.72 -11.70
C ARG A 408 13.28 -2.63 -10.33
N GLY A 409 12.16 -3.31 -10.14
CA GLY A 409 11.40 -3.29 -8.89
C GLY A 409 10.65 -1.99 -8.61
N THR A 410 10.63 -1.03 -9.56
CA THR A 410 9.79 0.16 -9.45
C THR A 410 8.40 -0.08 -10.05
N LEU A 411 7.44 0.75 -9.67
CA LEU A 411 6.09 0.70 -10.23
C LEU A 411 6.11 1.17 -11.68
N PHE A 412 5.57 0.35 -12.60
CA PHE A 412 5.50 0.65 -14.03
C PHE A 412 4.39 1.68 -14.32
N PRO A 413 4.62 2.69 -15.17
CA PRO A 413 3.62 3.71 -15.48
C PRO A 413 2.35 3.16 -16.10
N GLN A 414 1.24 3.87 -15.87
CA GLN A 414 -0.07 3.62 -16.48
C GLN A 414 -0.55 4.88 -17.21
N PRO A 415 -0.17 5.09 -18.50
CA PRO A 415 -0.64 6.24 -19.26
C PRO A 415 -2.12 6.12 -19.65
N TRP A 416 -2.67 7.25 -20.12
CA TRP A 416 -3.91 7.28 -20.84
C TRP A 416 -3.68 6.92 -22.31
N ILE A 417 -4.41 5.91 -22.82
CA ILE A 417 -4.38 5.46 -24.21
C ILE A 417 -5.55 6.08 -24.95
N VAL A 418 -5.27 6.72 -26.08
CA VAL A 418 -6.29 7.35 -26.96
C VAL A 418 -7.07 6.28 -27.70
N ARG A 419 -8.38 6.43 -27.73
CA ARG A 419 -9.34 5.54 -28.43
C ARG A 419 -10.39 6.34 -29.17
N PRO A 420 -11.04 5.77 -30.19
CA PRO A 420 -12.24 6.38 -30.77
C PRO A 420 -13.29 6.62 -29.65
N GLY A 421 -13.70 7.87 -29.48
CA GLY A 421 -14.69 8.25 -28.46
C GLY A 421 -14.13 8.59 -27.07
N GLY A 422 -12.79 8.58 -26.85
CA GLY A 422 -12.24 8.97 -25.56
C GLY A 422 -10.85 8.44 -25.27
N ARG A 423 -10.56 8.21 -24.00
CA ARG A 423 -9.30 7.63 -23.55
C ARG A 423 -9.54 6.64 -22.41
N LEU A 424 -8.73 5.59 -22.34
CA LEU A 424 -8.74 4.59 -21.29
C LEU A 424 -7.35 4.47 -20.67
N ARG A 425 -7.27 4.10 -19.41
CA ARG A 425 -5.96 3.80 -18.80
C ARG A 425 -5.42 2.50 -19.38
N LEU A 426 -4.09 2.39 -19.44
CA LEU A 426 -3.39 1.24 -20.03
C LEU A 426 -3.92 -0.10 -19.53
N ASP A 427 -4.12 -0.27 -18.21
CA ASP A 427 -4.52 -1.55 -17.62
C ASP A 427 -5.96 -1.95 -17.95
N HIS A 428 -6.85 -1.02 -18.30
CA HIS A 428 -8.20 -1.38 -18.81
C HIS A 428 -8.11 -2.12 -20.16
N LEU A 429 -7.05 -1.89 -20.93
CA LEU A 429 -6.83 -2.50 -22.23
C LEU A 429 -5.92 -3.73 -22.15
N ALA A 430 -4.85 -3.63 -21.36
CA ALA A 430 -3.80 -4.63 -21.28
C ALA A 430 -4.08 -5.72 -20.23
N GLY A 431 -5.03 -5.47 -19.30
CA GLY A 431 -5.25 -6.34 -18.15
C GLY A 431 -4.11 -6.24 -17.11
N THR A 432 -4.16 -7.17 -16.13
CA THR A 432 -3.23 -7.20 -14.97
C THR A 432 -2.30 -8.40 -14.97
N GLY A 433 -2.20 -9.15 -16.09
CA GLY A 433 -1.25 -10.26 -16.26
C GLY A 433 0.20 -9.78 -16.44
N TRP A 434 1.08 -10.68 -16.82
CA TRP A 434 2.40 -10.34 -17.31
C TRP A 434 2.29 -9.52 -18.60
N ARG A 435 3.07 -8.45 -18.71
CA ARG A 435 3.08 -7.54 -19.87
C ARG A 435 4.49 -7.34 -20.36
N LEU A 436 4.70 -7.53 -21.66
CA LEU A 436 5.91 -7.15 -22.36
C LEU A 436 5.63 -5.87 -23.13
N VAL A 437 6.29 -4.80 -22.75
CA VAL A 437 6.09 -3.47 -23.35
C VAL A 437 7.31 -3.09 -24.17
N LEU A 438 7.12 -2.82 -25.45
CA LEU A 438 8.16 -2.38 -26.37
C LEU A 438 8.11 -0.86 -26.57
N SER A 439 9.28 -0.23 -26.56
CA SER A 439 9.43 1.17 -26.97
C SER A 439 9.02 1.35 -28.44
N ALA A 440 8.47 2.51 -28.78
CA ALA A 440 8.24 2.88 -30.19
C ALA A 440 9.52 2.85 -31.03
N ALA A 441 10.67 3.10 -30.40
CA ALA A 441 12.00 3.05 -31.03
C ALA A 441 12.68 1.67 -30.95
N ALA A 442 11.98 0.62 -30.49
CA ALA A 442 12.55 -0.74 -30.42
C ALA A 442 12.99 -1.22 -31.82
N GLY A 443 14.17 -1.86 -31.90
CA GLY A 443 14.70 -2.40 -33.15
C GLY A 443 13.97 -3.65 -33.62
N ASP A 444 14.10 -3.97 -34.91
CA ASP A 444 13.39 -5.12 -35.54
C ASP A 444 13.73 -6.45 -34.86
N ARG A 445 14.96 -6.65 -34.40
CA ARG A 445 15.36 -7.88 -33.67
C ARG A 445 14.64 -8.03 -32.35
N VAL A 446 14.48 -6.93 -31.58
CA VAL A 446 13.72 -6.93 -30.32
C VAL A 446 12.25 -7.24 -30.59
N ARG A 447 11.66 -6.64 -31.65
CA ARG A 447 10.27 -6.94 -32.06
C ARG A 447 10.09 -8.37 -32.52
N ALA A 448 11.07 -8.92 -33.25
CA ALA A 448 11.02 -10.32 -33.67
C ALA A 448 11.04 -11.27 -32.46
N SER A 449 12.00 -11.12 -31.55
CA SER A 449 12.07 -11.87 -30.31
C SER A 449 10.76 -11.76 -29.48
N ALA A 450 10.23 -10.55 -29.33
CA ALA A 450 8.99 -10.33 -28.59
C ALA A 450 7.80 -11.08 -29.22
N ARG A 451 7.69 -11.12 -30.55
CA ARG A 451 6.60 -11.82 -31.26
C ARG A 451 6.70 -13.34 -31.15
N GLU A 452 7.89 -13.90 -31.10
CA GLU A 452 8.09 -15.34 -30.88
C GLU A 452 7.51 -15.80 -29.54
N HIS A 453 7.53 -14.92 -28.53
CA HIS A 453 6.98 -15.19 -27.20
C HIS A 453 5.53 -14.70 -27.01
N ALA A 454 4.98 -13.91 -27.97
CA ALA A 454 3.61 -13.39 -27.91
C ALA A 454 2.51 -14.48 -28.06
N GLY A 455 2.87 -15.73 -28.41
CA GLY A 455 1.96 -16.88 -28.42
C GLY A 455 1.71 -17.48 -27.02
N ASP A 456 2.30 -16.93 -25.96
CA ASP A 456 2.06 -17.32 -24.58
C ASP A 456 0.84 -16.55 -24.03
N ASP A 457 -0.29 -17.24 -23.86
CA ASP A 457 -1.55 -16.67 -23.34
C ASP A 457 -1.40 -15.99 -21.99
N THR A 458 -0.27 -16.19 -21.31
CA THR A 458 0.05 -15.55 -20.01
C THR A 458 0.83 -14.24 -20.15
N LEU A 459 1.13 -13.78 -21.39
CA LEU A 459 1.97 -12.60 -21.65
C LEU A 459 1.30 -11.65 -22.66
N THR A 460 0.85 -10.50 -22.21
CA THR A 460 0.32 -9.45 -23.10
C THR A 460 1.46 -8.65 -23.72
N LEU A 461 1.54 -8.62 -25.06
CA LEU A 461 2.50 -7.78 -25.79
C LEU A 461 1.88 -6.41 -26.08
N ILE A 462 2.61 -5.35 -25.74
CA ILE A 462 2.28 -3.94 -25.97
C ILE A 462 3.42 -3.34 -26.78
N ASP A 463 3.21 -3.05 -28.07
CA ASP A 463 4.19 -2.35 -28.91
C ASP A 463 3.76 -0.90 -29.09
N LEU A 464 4.51 0.04 -28.51
CA LEU A 464 4.19 1.48 -28.56
C LEU A 464 4.34 2.09 -29.98
N ALA A 465 4.87 1.34 -30.96
CA ALA A 465 4.81 1.73 -32.36
C ALA A 465 3.46 1.42 -33.02
N ASP A 466 2.66 0.53 -32.43
CA ASP A 466 1.30 0.24 -32.89
C ASP A 466 0.36 1.38 -32.49
N PRO A 467 -0.37 2.00 -33.44
CA PRO A 467 -1.35 3.05 -33.14
C PRO A 467 -2.43 2.64 -32.12
N ALA A 468 -2.67 1.33 -31.94
CA ALA A 468 -3.56 0.82 -30.91
C ALA A 468 -3.09 1.17 -29.48
N TRP A 469 -1.84 1.49 -29.27
CA TRP A 469 -1.28 1.86 -27.96
C TRP A 469 -0.84 3.33 -27.89
N HIS A 470 -1.40 4.19 -28.74
CA HIS A 470 -1.08 5.61 -28.74
C HIS A 470 -1.45 6.27 -27.41
N GLU A 471 -0.45 6.73 -26.66
CA GLU A 471 -0.65 7.41 -25.38
C GLU A 471 -0.91 8.92 -25.54
N ALA A 472 -1.69 9.49 -24.63
CA ALA A 472 -2.08 10.88 -24.72
C ALA A 472 -0.96 11.86 -24.31
N ASP A 473 -0.15 11.50 -23.33
CA ASP A 473 0.68 12.44 -22.56
C ASP A 473 2.17 12.07 -22.51
N ALA A 474 2.63 11.15 -23.36
CA ALA A 474 4.03 10.66 -23.45
C ALA A 474 4.64 10.19 -22.10
N VAL A 475 3.81 9.72 -21.17
CA VAL A 475 4.24 9.25 -19.84
C VAL A 475 5.11 8.01 -19.96
N LEU A 476 4.67 7.03 -20.76
CA LEU A 476 5.36 5.77 -20.96
C LEU A 476 6.55 5.92 -21.90
N ALA A 477 6.40 6.66 -23.02
CA ALA A 477 7.51 6.98 -23.93
C ALA A 477 8.63 7.72 -23.18
N GLY A 478 8.28 8.67 -22.33
CA GLY A 478 9.23 9.39 -21.48
C GLY A 478 9.90 8.49 -20.44
N TRP A 479 9.17 7.52 -19.87
CA TRP A 479 9.74 6.52 -18.96
C TRP A 479 10.74 5.61 -19.69
N MET A 480 10.37 5.06 -20.85
CA MET A 480 11.24 4.21 -21.67
C MET A 480 12.53 4.95 -22.08
N ALA A 481 12.40 6.21 -22.50
CA ALA A 481 13.56 7.04 -22.88
C ALA A 481 14.48 7.32 -21.67
N ARG A 482 13.93 7.65 -20.50
CA ARG A 482 14.71 7.89 -19.27
C ARG A 482 15.52 6.68 -18.85
N HIS A 483 14.99 5.48 -19.04
CA HIS A 483 15.66 4.23 -18.70
C HIS A 483 16.46 3.62 -19.86
N ALA A 484 16.52 4.29 -21.01
CA ALA A 484 17.26 3.87 -22.21
C ALA A 484 16.95 2.41 -22.62
N CYS A 485 15.68 1.96 -22.44
CA CYS A 485 15.30 0.58 -22.69
C CYS A 485 14.41 0.44 -23.95
N GLN A 486 14.60 -0.66 -24.67
CA GLN A 486 13.78 -1.05 -25.81
C GLN A 486 12.58 -1.92 -25.40
N ALA A 487 12.71 -2.65 -24.30
CA ALA A 487 11.65 -3.49 -23.76
C ALA A 487 11.62 -3.43 -22.24
N ALA A 488 10.41 -3.53 -21.67
CA ALA A 488 10.17 -3.69 -20.23
C ALA A 488 9.25 -4.88 -19.99
N LEU A 489 9.63 -5.78 -19.09
CA LEU A 489 8.80 -6.89 -18.64
C LEU A 489 8.18 -6.51 -17.30
N VAL A 490 6.84 -6.49 -17.25
CA VAL A 490 6.04 -6.00 -16.13
C VAL A 490 5.27 -7.15 -15.50
N ARG A 491 5.31 -7.24 -14.19
CA ARG A 491 4.64 -8.27 -13.37
C ARG A 491 3.14 -8.00 -13.24
N PRO A 492 2.35 -9.03 -12.82
CA PRO A 492 0.93 -8.86 -12.55
C PRO A 492 0.59 -7.80 -11.48
N ASP A 493 1.47 -7.55 -10.52
CA ASP A 493 1.35 -6.49 -9.50
C ASP A 493 1.89 -5.12 -9.96
N HIS A 494 2.07 -4.95 -11.26
CA HIS A 494 2.52 -3.72 -11.92
C HIS A 494 3.97 -3.29 -11.68
N TYR A 495 4.77 -4.08 -10.98
CA TYR A 495 6.19 -3.77 -10.79
C TYR A 495 7.03 -4.23 -11.98
N VAL A 496 8.06 -3.48 -12.29
CA VAL A 496 9.02 -3.82 -13.35
C VAL A 496 9.83 -5.03 -12.93
N PHE A 497 9.66 -6.15 -13.62
CA PHE A 497 10.46 -7.35 -13.43
C PHE A 497 11.91 -7.12 -13.89
N GLY A 498 12.07 -6.53 -15.07
CA GLY A 498 13.33 -6.15 -15.67
C GLY A 498 13.14 -5.37 -16.96
N ILE A 499 14.23 -4.82 -17.48
CA ILE A 499 14.26 -4.11 -18.76
C ILE A 499 15.33 -4.70 -19.66
N ALA A 500 15.19 -4.48 -20.98
CA ALA A 500 16.19 -4.87 -21.98
C ALA A 500 16.41 -3.75 -23.01
N ASP A 501 17.66 -3.59 -23.43
CA ASP A 501 18.10 -2.67 -24.48
C ASP A 501 18.45 -3.40 -25.80
N SER A 502 18.36 -4.73 -25.81
CA SER A 502 18.73 -5.61 -26.92
C SER A 502 17.83 -6.85 -26.98
N ALA A 503 17.87 -7.59 -28.09
CA ALA A 503 17.15 -8.86 -28.26
C ALA A 503 17.66 -9.92 -27.28
N ASP A 504 18.98 -10.10 -27.18
CA ASP A 504 19.60 -11.06 -26.26
C ASP A 504 19.25 -10.77 -24.79
N GLY A 505 19.19 -9.48 -24.42
CA GLY A 505 18.73 -9.03 -23.10
C GLY A 505 17.26 -9.38 -22.86
N LEU A 506 16.39 -9.20 -23.86
CA LEU A 506 14.98 -9.58 -23.79
C LEU A 506 14.82 -11.09 -23.63
N ASP A 507 15.49 -11.90 -24.45
CA ASP A 507 15.46 -13.36 -24.35
C ASP A 507 15.90 -13.83 -22.96
N SER A 508 16.95 -13.24 -22.42
CA SER A 508 17.39 -13.51 -21.04
C SER A 508 16.30 -13.21 -20.00
N LEU A 509 15.59 -12.07 -20.12
CA LEU A 509 14.49 -11.73 -19.21
C LEU A 509 13.33 -12.73 -19.29
N LEU A 510 12.97 -13.15 -20.50
CA LEU A 510 11.88 -14.11 -20.72
C LEU A 510 12.22 -15.51 -20.20
N ILE A 511 13.49 -15.93 -20.34
CA ILE A 511 13.99 -17.16 -19.72
C ILE A 511 13.93 -17.07 -18.19
N GLN A 512 14.36 -15.95 -17.59
CA GLN A 512 14.29 -15.75 -16.15
C GLN A 512 12.85 -15.74 -15.65
N ARG A 513 11.89 -15.08 -16.36
CA ARG A 513 10.46 -15.17 -16.05
C ARG A 513 9.99 -16.63 -16.03
N SER A 514 10.34 -17.40 -17.05
CA SER A 514 9.94 -18.81 -17.16
C SER A 514 10.43 -19.66 -15.99
N ARG A 515 11.62 -19.37 -15.45
CA ARG A 515 12.15 -20.05 -14.26
C ARG A 515 11.31 -19.77 -13.01
N HIS A 516 10.79 -18.57 -12.86
CA HIS A 516 9.91 -18.22 -11.75
C HIS A 516 8.49 -18.75 -11.91
N THR A 517 7.99 -18.86 -13.16
CA THR A 517 6.58 -19.22 -13.41
C THR A 517 6.36 -20.67 -13.81
N ARG A 518 7.36 -21.38 -14.34
CA ARG A 518 7.19 -22.77 -14.83
C ARG A 518 8.02 -23.79 -14.07
N GLY A 519 8.85 -23.35 -13.11
CA GLY A 519 9.79 -24.22 -12.41
C GLY A 519 10.87 -24.79 -13.34
N ALA A 520 11.75 -25.64 -12.80
CA ALA A 520 12.87 -26.23 -13.53
C ALA A 520 12.48 -27.31 -14.58
N LEU A 521 11.23 -27.34 -15.04
CA LEU A 521 10.76 -28.33 -16.06
C LEU A 521 11.38 -28.14 -17.45
N LEU A 522 12.20 -27.08 -17.67
CA LEU A 522 12.93 -26.83 -18.93
C LEU A 522 14.44 -27.13 -18.85
N ALA A 523 14.91 -27.87 -17.84
CA ALA A 523 16.31 -28.31 -17.70
C ALA A 523 16.46 -29.83 -17.90
N ALA A 524 15.70 -30.44 -18.84
CA ALA A 524 15.91 -31.81 -19.29
C ALA A 524 15.99 -31.84 -20.81
#